data_6470812bd15ddbacc5063914a6a64e65
#
_entry.id   6470812bd15ddbacc5063914a6a64e65
#
_cell.length_a   1.000
_cell.length_b   1.000
_cell.length_c   1.000
_cell.angle_alpha   90.00
_cell.angle_beta   90.00
_cell.angle_gamma   90.00
#
_symmetry.space_group_name_H-M   'P 1'
#
loop_
_entity.id
_entity.type
_entity.pdbx_description
1 polymer ?
#
loop_
_entity_poly.entity_id
_entity_poly.type
_entity_poly.pdbx_seq_one_letter_code
_entity_poly.pdbx_strand_id
1 'polypeptide(L)'
;MMAISPLLGISPGIIAVIAIFYGMALYADTGAVTAGTVSAADPALRGATMAVHATVGFVGATLGPVTAGVVLDLAGGRDDPIAWASAWLVGVAGCVFSAVSLRFAGRGSG
;
A
#
# COMPACT_ATOMS: atom_id res chain seq x y z
N MET A 1 10.55 -10.95 -0.78
CA MET A 1 9.76 -12.19 -0.78
C MET A 1 10.60 -13.42 -1.17
N MET A 2 11.41 -13.38 -2.20
CA MET A 2 12.28 -14.53 -2.57
C MET A 2 13.33 -14.92 -1.53
N ALA A 3 13.80 -13.97 -0.69
CA ALA A 3 14.80 -14.24 0.36
C ALA A 3 14.24 -15.01 1.57
N ILE A 4 12.91 -15.05 1.75
CA ILE A 4 12.23 -15.73 2.88
C ILE A 4 11.84 -17.17 2.50
N SER A 5 11.82 -17.50 1.22
CA SER A 5 11.39 -18.82 0.73
C SER A 5 12.20 -20.02 1.29
N PRO A 6 13.53 -19.95 1.41
CA PRO A 6 14.27 -21.05 1.98
C PRO A 6 14.06 -21.23 3.50
N LEU A 7 13.71 -20.15 4.22
CA LEU A 7 13.44 -20.22 5.66
C LEU A 7 12.10 -20.88 5.99
N LEU A 8 11.12 -20.79 5.08
CA LEU A 8 9.77 -21.33 5.27
C LEU A 8 9.54 -22.68 4.57
N GLY A 9 10.53 -23.21 3.84
CA GLY A 9 10.39 -24.44 3.06
C GLY A 9 9.33 -24.37 1.96
N ILE A 10 8.92 -23.16 1.58
CA ILE A 10 7.87 -22.93 0.57
C ILE A 10 8.52 -22.87 -0.82
N SER A 11 7.97 -23.63 -1.77
CA SER A 11 8.50 -23.62 -3.13
C SER A 11 8.35 -22.24 -3.80
N PRO A 12 9.34 -21.82 -4.62
CA PRO A 12 9.25 -20.54 -5.34
C PRO A 12 7.99 -20.38 -6.20
N GLY A 13 7.45 -21.48 -6.72
CA GLY A 13 6.21 -21.48 -7.50
C GLY A 13 4.99 -21.06 -6.66
N ILE A 14 4.89 -21.55 -5.43
CA ILE A 14 3.79 -21.17 -4.52
C ILE A 14 3.88 -19.67 -4.20
N ILE A 15 5.08 -19.17 -3.94
CA ILE A 15 5.29 -17.73 -3.67
C ILE A 15 4.91 -16.89 -4.88
N ALA A 16 5.25 -17.31 -6.09
CA ALA A 16 4.86 -16.61 -7.31
C ALA A 16 3.34 -16.55 -7.47
N VAL A 17 2.64 -17.66 -7.23
CA VAL A 17 1.17 -17.71 -7.28
C VAL A 17 0.56 -16.75 -6.26
N ILE A 18 1.01 -16.79 -5.01
CA ILE A 18 0.54 -15.88 -3.96
C ILE A 18 0.79 -14.42 -4.35
N ALA A 19 1.98 -14.10 -4.90
CA ALA A 19 2.32 -12.75 -5.33
C ALA A 19 1.42 -12.25 -6.47
N ILE A 20 1.03 -13.12 -7.40
CA ILE A 20 0.09 -12.80 -8.48
C ILE A 20 -1.29 -12.47 -7.89
N PHE A 21 -1.84 -13.35 -7.05
CA PHE A 21 -3.14 -13.11 -6.41
C PHE A 21 -3.14 -11.85 -5.55
N TYR A 22 -2.08 -11.63 -4.80
CA TYR A 22 -1.91 -10.41 -4.01
C TYR A 22 -1.88 -9.16 -4.91
N GLY A 23 -1.13 -9.20 -6.01
CA GLY A 23 -1.11 -8.11 -6.98
C GLY A 23 -2.49 -7.83 -7.59
N MET A 24 -3.21 -8.87 -7.99
CA MET A 24 -4.58 -8.73 -8.50
C MET A 24 -5.52 -8.11 -7.47
N ALA A 25 -5.44 -8.51 -6.22
CA ALA A 25 -6.26 -7.96 -5.14
C ALA A 25 -5.96 -6.46 -4.92
N LEU A 26 -4.68 -6.06 -4.92
CA LEU A 26 -4.28 -4.66 -4.81
C LEU A 26 -4.84 -3.79 -5.96
N TYR A 27 -4.77 -4.28 -7.19
CA TYR A 27 -5.31 -3.54 -8.34
C TYR A 27 -6.84 -3.46 -8.32
N ALA A 28 -7.52 -4.51 -7.88
CA ALA A 28 -8.97 -4.50 -7.72
C ALA A 28 -9.42 -3.47 -6.67
N ASP A 29 -8.73 -3.40 -5.53
CA ASP A 29 -8.99 -2.41 -4.47
C ASP A 29 -8.77 -0.97 -4.98
N THR A 30 -7.69 -0.72 -5.68
CA THR A 30 -7.40 0.59 -6.29
C THR A 30 -8.50 1.00 -7.27
N GLY A 31 -9.00 0.07 -8.08
CA GLY A 31 -10.11 0.31 -9.00
C GLY A 31 -11.41 0.67 -8.28
N ALA A 32 -11.74 -0.04 -7.22
CA ALA A 32 -12.94 0.22 -6.40
C ALA A 32 -12.88 1.60 -5.73
N VAL A 33 -11.75 1.97 -5.15
CA VAL A 33 -11.55 3.30 -4.52
C VAL A 33 -11.66 4.41 -5.56
N THR A 34 -11.05 4.25 -6.72
CA THR A 34 -11.14 5.23 -7.82
C THR A 34 -12.58 5.40 -8.31
N ALA A 35 -13.31 4.30 -8.54
CA ALA A 35 -14.71 4.33 -8.95
C ALA A 35 -15.60 4.99 -7.87
N GLY A 36 -15.36 4.69 -6.60
CA GLY A 36 -16.05 5.32 -5.47
C GLY A 36 -15.81 6.85 -5.43
N THR A 37 -14.57 7.28 -5.65
CA THR A 37 -14.22 8.70 -5.69
C THR A 37 -14.93 9.42 -6.83
N VAL A 38 -14.98 8.83 -8.02
CA VAL A 38 -15.69 9.41 -9.17
C VAL A 38 -17.20 9.52 -8.92
N SER A 39 -17.80 8.47 -8.34
CA SER A 39 -19.24 8.45 -8.09
C SER A 39 -19.67 9.43 -6.99
N ALA A 40 -18.82 9.68 -6.00
CA ALA A 40 -19.07 10.61 -4.90
C ALA A 40 -18.79 12.08 -5.26
N ALA A 41 -18.03 12.32 -6.35
CA ALA A 41 -17.66 13.68 -6.75
C ALA A 41 -18.83 14.43 -7.41
N ASP A 42 -18.93 15.73 -7.11
CA ASP A 42 -19.82 16.63 -7.83
C ASP A 42 -19.53 16.55 -9.35
N PRO A 43 -20.57 16.38 -10.19
CA PRO A 43 -20.40 16.31 -11.65
C PRO A 43 -19.59 17.47 -12.25
N ALA A 44 -19.73 18.67 -11.70
CA ALA A 44 -19.00 19.86 -12.14
C ALA A 44 -17.52 19.85 -11.74
N LEU A 45 -17.16 19.11 -10.69
CA LEU A 45 -15.82 19.10 -10.09
C LEU A 45 -15.09 17.75 -10.25
N ARG A 46 -15.67 16.80 -10.98
CA ARG A 46 -15.10 15.46 -11.15
C ARG A 46 -13.65 15.46 -11.62
N GLY A 47 -13.33 16.32 -12.58
CA GLY A 47 -11.96 16.45 -13.11
C GLY A 47 -10.97 16.90 -12.02
N ALA A 48 -11.33 17.92 -11.26
CA ALA A 48 -10.50 18.42 -10.16
C ALA A 48 -10.34 17.37 -9.05
N THR A 49 -11.42 16.71 -8.67
CA THR A 49 -11.40 15.64 -7.67
C THR A 49 -10.48 14.50 -8.10
N MET A 50 -10.55 14.08 -9.36
CA MET A 50 -9.68 13.02 -9.90
C MET A 50 -8.22 13.47 -9.98
N ALA A 51 -7.95 14.73 -10.30
CA ALA A 51 -6.59 15.26 -10.30
C ALA A 51 -5.97 15.22 -8.89
N VAL A 52 -6.72 15.65 -7.87
CA VAL A 52 -6.28 15.57 -6.47
C VAL A 52 -6.06 14.13 -6.04
N HIS A 53 -7.02 13.24 -6.33
CA HIS A 53 -6.91 11.81 -6.01
C HIS A 53 -5.66 11.18 -6.64
N ALA A 54 -5.43 11.42 -7.92
CA ALA A 54 -4.24 10.90 -8.62
C ALA A 54 -2.94 11.47 -8.04
N THR A 55 -2.89 12.78 -7.76
CA THR A 55 -1.71 13.42 -7.17
C THR A 55 -1.37 12.81 -5.81
N VAL A 56 -2.33 12.66 -4.92
CA VAL A 56 -2.14 12.03 -3.61
C VAL A 56 -1.69 10.58 -3.77
N GLY A 57 -2.29 9.84 -4.70
CA GLY A 57 -1.91 8.47 -5.01
C GLY A 57 -0.46 8.35 -5.49
N PHE A 58 -0.01 9.21 -6.39
CA PHE A 58 1.37 9.21 -6.89
C PHE A 58 2.38 9.62 -5.82
N VAL A 59 2.05 10.59 -4.98
CA VAL A 59 2.89 10.97 -3.83
C VAL A 59 3.06 9.76 -2.89
N GLY A 60 1.97 9.08 -2.55
CA GLY A 60 2.03 7.87 -1.73
C GLY A 60 2.83 6.73 -2.37
N ALA A 61 2.62 6.50 -3.67
CA ALA A 61 3.34 5.48 -4.44
C ALA A 61 4.85 5.76 -4.53
N THR A 62 5.25 7.02 -4.48
CA THR A 62 6.67 7.42 -4.46
C THR A 62 7.27 7.34 -3.06
N LEU A 63 6.57 7.86 -2.06
CA LEU A 63 7.06 7.89 -0.68
C LEU A 63 7.12 6.50 -0.04
N GLY A 64 6.20 5.62 -0.38
CA GLY A 64 6.16 4.26 0.18
C GLY A 64 7.46 3.48 -0.03
N PRO A 65 7.90 3.25 -1.28
CA PRO A 65 9.16 2.54 -1.57
C PRO A 65 10.40 3.26 -1.02
N VAL A 66 10.41 4.60 -1.06
CA VAL A 66 11.52 5.39 -0.49
C VAL A 66 11.64 5.16 1.01
N THR A 67 10.53 5.25 1.73
CA THR A 67 10.49 5.01 3.18
C THR A 67 10.91 3.58 3.51
N ALA A 68 10.38 2.60 2.77
CA ALA A 68 10.76 1.20 2.95
C ALA A 68 12.27 0.97 2.69
N GLY A 69 12.83 1.61 1.66
CA GLY A 69 14.25 1.56 1.36
C GLY A 69 15.12 2.13 2.48
N VAL A 70 14.77 3.31 2.99
CA VAL A 70 15.47 3.95 4.12
C VAL A 70 15.41 3.06 5.38
N VAL A 71 14.26 2.50 5.70
CA VAL A 71 14.11 1.59 6.85
C VAL A 71 14.97 0.35 6.68
N LEU A 72 15.00 -0.24 5.49
CA LEU A 72 15.87 -1.38 5.16
C LEU A 72 17.35 -1.06 5.38
N ASP A 73 17.80 0.08 4.90
CA ASP A 73 19.20 0.50 5.01
C ASP A 73 19.60 0.77 6.47
N LEU A 74 18.71 1.38 7.26
CA LEU A 74 18.94 1.66 8.69
C LEU A 74 18.86 0.41 9.57
N ALA A 75 18.10 -0.59 9.17
CA ALA A 75 17.85 -1.80 9.98
C ALA A 75 18.84 -2.95 9.69
N GLY A 76 19.87 -2.75 8.90
CA GLY A 76 20.90 -3.77 8.63
C GLY A 76 21.04 -4.15 7.15
N GLY A 77 20.26 -3.55 6.25
CA GLY A 77 20.35 -3.77 4.81
C GLY A 77 19.51 -4.93 4.30
N ARG A 78 19.63 -5.18 3.00
CA ARG A 78 18.79 -6.14 2.27
C ARG A 78 19.01 -7.61 2.63
N ASP A 79 20.13 -7.92 3.21
CA ASP A 79 20.53 -9.29 3.55
C ASP A 79 20.04 -9.70 4.95
N ASP A 80 19.54 -8.75 5.76
CA ASP A 80 19.02 -9.00 7.10
C ASP A 80 17.49 -9.26 7.07
N PRO A 81 17.03 -10.44 7.52
CA PRO A 81 15.60 -10.74 7.64
C PRO A 81 14.85 -9.79 8.57
N ILE A 82 15.51 -9.25 9.60
CA ILE A 82 14.91 -8.31 10.56
C ILE A 82 14.65 -6.96 9.90
N ALA A 83 15.55 -6.52 9.00
CA ALA A 83 15.36 -5.31 8.22
C ALA A 83 14.10 -5.39 7.34
N TRP A 84 13.85 -6.53 6.71
CA TRP A 84 12.62 -6.77 5.95
C TRP A 84 11.37 -6.77 6.81
N ALA A 85 11.42 -7.39 8.00
CA ALA A 85 10.31 -7.34 8.95
C ALA A 85 9.99 -5.91 9.37
N SER A 86 10.99 -5.08 9.61
CA SER A 86 10.85 -3.66 9.96
C SER A 86 10.19 -2.86 8.82
N ALA A 87 10.60 -3.08 7.57
CA ALA A 87 10.00 -2.43 6.41
C ALA A 87 8.51 -2.81 6.25
N TRP A 88 8.15 -4.08 6.49
CA TRP A 88 6.75 -4.52 6.48
C TRP A 88 5.92 -3.89 7.60
N LEU A 89 6.49 -3.76 8.80
CA LEU A 89 5.81 -3.11 9.93
C LEU A 89 5.47 -1.65 9.64
N VAL A 90 6.35 -0.92 8.96
CA VAL A 90 6.08 0.46 8.52
C VAL A 90 4.91 0.50 7.54
N GLY A 91 4.83 -0.44 6.60
CA GLY A 91 3.68 -0.57 5.70
C GLY A 91 2.37 -0.84 6.45
N VAL A 92 2.39 -1.77 7.39
CA VAL A 92 1.22 -2.07 8.24
C VAL A 92 0.80 -0.85 9.07
N ALA A 93 1.75 -0.13 9.66
CA ALA A 93 1.47 1.09 10.42
C ALA A 93 0.79 2.17 9.54
N GLY A 94 1.24 2.33 8.29
CA GLY A 94 0.61 3.21 7.31
C GLY A 94 -0.85 2.82 7.02
N CYS A 95 -1.13 1.54 6.82
CA CYS A 95 -2.49 1.03 6.62
C CYS A 95 -3.39 1.27 7.83
N VAL A 96 -2.89 1.01 9.05
CA VAL A 96 -3.64 1.26 10.29
C VAL A 96 -3.92 2.75 10.46
N PHE A 97 -2.93 3.60 10.21
CA PHE A 97 -3.10 5.05 10.27
C PHE A 97 -4.17 5.54 9.28
N SER A 98 -4.15 5.04 8.04
CA SER A 98 -5.16 5.35 7.04
C SER A 98 -6.56 4.92 7.47
N ALA A 99 -6.72 3.70 7.97
CA ALA A 99 -8.00 3.18 8.44
C ALA A 99 -8.56 3.98 9.62
N VAL A 100 -7.70 4.38 10.56
CA VAL A 100 -8.07 5.20 11.72
C VAL A 100 -8.48 6.60 11.26
N SER A 101 -7.73 7.23 10.36
CA SER A 101 -8.02 8.56 9.82
C SER A 101 -9.37 8.60 9.12
N LEU A 102 -9.69 7.58 8.33
CA LEU A 102 -11.00 7.46 7.66
C LEU A 102 -12.17 7.34 8.67
N ARG A 103 -11.97 6.59 9.77
CA ARG A 103 -12.99 6.48 10.82
C ARG A 103 -13.28 7.83 11.52
N PHE A 104 -12.25 8.64 11.73
CA PHE A 104 -12.43 9.96 12.34
C PHE A 104 -13.05 10.97 11.35
N ALA A 105 -12.63 10.95 10.08
CA ALA A 105 -13.21 11.82 9.06
C ALA A 105 -14.70 11.53 8.84
N GLY A 106 -15.13 10.26 8.83
CA GLY A 106 -16.53 9.89 8.69
C GLY A 106 -17.44 10.27 9.89
N ARG A 107 -16.86 10.55 11.06
CA ARG A 107 -17.61 10.99 12.24
C ARG A 107 -17.88 12.49 12.28
N GLY A 108 -17.15 13.29 11.52
CA GLY A 108 -17.31 14.76 11.47
C GLY A 108 -18.33 15.24 10.44
N SER A 109 -18.92 14.35 9.65
CA SER A 109 -19.89 14.68 8.57
C SER A 109 -21.35 14.30 8.90
N GLY A 110 -21.64 14.01 10.17
CA GLY A 110 -22.99 13.71 10.66
C GLY A 110 -23.61 14.87 11.42
#